data_5d7ea47d9adfe4961bb5b60d109dba2d
#
_entry.id   5d7ea47d9adfe4961bb5b60d109dba2d
#
_cell.length_a   1.000
_cell.length_b   1.000
_cell.length_c   1.000
_cell.angle_alpha   90.00
_cell.angle_beta   90.00
_cell.angle_gamma   90.00
#
_symmetry.space_group_name_H-M   'P 1'
#
loop_
_entity.id
_entity.type
_entity.pdbx_description
1 polymer ?
#
loop_
_entity_poly.entity_id
_entity_poly.type
_entity_poly.pdbx_seq_one_letter_code
_entity_poly.pdbx_strand_id
1 'polypeptide(L)' 'MSVENVVGLVVAVCLLGYLVLALFFPERF' A
#
# COMPACT_ATOMS: atom_id res chain seq x y z
N MET A 1 20.20 3.97 5.08
CA MET A 1 18.81 4.21 4.77
C MET A 1 18.63 5.60 4.25
N SER A 2 18.05 5.73 3.12
CA SER A 2 17.85 7.03 2.53
C SER A 2 16.36 7.30 2.46
N VAL A 3 16.01 8.55 2.26
CA VAL A 3 14.62 8.97 2.15
C VAL A 3 13.95 8.20 1.01
N GLU A 4 14.70 7.95 -0.02
CA GLU A 4 14.17 7.23 -1.17
C GLU A 4 13.69 5.84 -0.78
N ASN A 5 14.46 5.16 0.05
CA ASN A 5 14.08 3.82 0.50
C ASN A 5 12.85 3.87 1.39
N VAL A 6 12.77 4.87 2.24
CA VAL A 6 11.64 5.03 3.14
C VAL A 6 10.37 5.28 2.34
N VAL A 7 10.46 6.16 1.35
CA VAL A 7 9.30 6.48 0.52
C VAL A 7 8.84 5.24 -0.23
N GLY A 8 9.78 4.49 -0.77
CA GLY A 8 9.44 3.27 -1.47
C GLY A 8 8.75 2.27 -0.57
N LEU A 9 9.23 2.16 0.66
CA LEU A 9 8.64 1.23 1.60
C LEU A 9 7.21 1.64 1.95
N VAL A 10 7.00 2.91 2.18
CA VAL A 10 5.66 3.41 2.50
C VAL A 10 4.69 3.14 1.37
N VAL A 11 5.13 3.42 0.14
CA VAL A 11 4.28 3.19 -1.02
C VAL A 11 3.97 1.70 -1.17
N ALA A 12 4.95 0.86 -0.96
CA ALA A 12 4.75 -0.58 -1.07
C ALA A 12 3.72 -1.08 -0.06
N VAL A 13 3.84 -0.61 1.17
CA VAL A 13 2.91 -1.02 2.23
C VAL A 13 1.50 -0.52 1.91
N CYS A 14 1.38 0.69 1.40
CA CYS A 14 0.08 1.23 1.04
C CYS A 14 -0.58 0.41 -0.06
N LEU A 15 0.19 0.04 -1.07
CA LEU A 15 -0.33 -0.76 -2.16
C LEU A 15 -0.76 -2.14 -1.67
N LEU A 16 0.03 -2.73 -0.80
CA LEU A 16 -0.31 -4.02 -0.24
C LEU A 16 -1.61 -3.94 0.54
N GLY A 17 -1.72 -2.94 1.40
CA GLY A 17 -2.93 -2.76 2.17
C GLY A 17 -4.14 -2.54 1.28
N TYR A 18 -3.95 -1.79 0.21
CA TYR A 18 -5.03 -1.52 -0.73
C TYR A 18 -5.51 -2.82 -1.37
N LEU A 19 -4.58 -3.66 -1.76
CA LEU A 19 -4.93 -4.93 -2.38
C LEU A 19 -5.69 -5.83 -1.41
N VAL A 20 -5.24 -5.86 -0.16
CA VAL A 20 -5.89 -6.68 0.84
C VAL A 20 -7.31 -6.19 1.09
N LEU A 21 -7.47 -4.87 1.19
CA LEU A 21 -8.79 -4.30 1.39
C LEU A 21 -9.70 -4.59 0.21
N ALA A 22 -9.15 -4.54 -0.99
CA ALA A 22 -9.92 -4.82 -2.19
C ALA A 22 -10.42 -6.26 -2.19
N LEU A 23 -9.67 -7.16 -1.56
CA LEU A 23 -10.09 -8.54 -1.47
C LEU A 23 -11.22 -8.72 -0.49
N PHE A 24 -11.14 -8.04 0.64
CA PHE A 24 -12.16 -8.17 1.68
C PHE A 24 -13.36 -7.26 1.42
N PHE A 25 -13.09 -6.02 1.09
CA PHE A 25 -14.16 -5.04 0.84
C PHE A 25 -13.94 -4.43 -0.52
N PRO A 26 -14.36 -5.11 -1.55
CA PRO A 26 -14.16 -4.63 -2.91
C PRO A 26 -15.05 -3.48 -3.31
N GLU A 27 -15.60 -2.75 -2.38
CA GLU A 27 -16.42 -1.63 -2.77
C GLU A 27 -15.62 -0.37 -2.71
N ARG A 28 -14.80 -0.14 -3.68
CA ARG A 28 -14.11 1.09 -3.76
C ARG A 28 -15.04 2.03 -4.39
N PHE A 29 -15.97 2.34 -4.02
CA PHE A 29 -16.98 3.20 -4.55
C PHE A 29 -17.17 2.97 -6.04
#